data_e3b00d05693519db358d3cb0a64cf799
#
_entry.id   e3b00d05693519db358d3cb0a64cf799
#
_cell.length_a   1.000
_cell.length_b   1.000
_cell.length_c   1.000
_cell.angle_alpha   90.00
_cell.angle_beta   90.00
_cell.angle_gamma   90.00
#
_symmetry.space_group_name_H-M   'P 1'
#
loop_
_entity.id
_entity.type
_entity.pdbx_description
1 polymer ?
#
loop_
_entity_poly.entity_id
_entity_poly.type
_entity_poly.pdbx_seq_one_letter_code
_entity_poly.pdbx_strand_id
1 'polypeptide(L)'
;MGFNLDDYEPVATRLSRWLADVGAREATGRVITEMTHHGDGWCVFKASLFEDDTLISTGWAEEHASQRGVNSTSHVENCETSAVGRALANAGWAGSDPAKRASREEMRKASGTPRSPQERPDSQIRTTAPNSSGRRDTPTEKMLAFYHQLCKRHKIEPNPEASGSFDLCRSEIDRLQDLSRA
;
A
#
# COMPACT_ATOMS: atom_id res chain seq x y z
N MET A 1 -2.86 -16.60 -17.90
CA MET A 1 -3.99 -17.17 -17.16
C MET A 1 -4.48 -16.12 -16.17
N GLY A 2 -5.75 -15.69 -16.33
CA GLY A 2 -6.39 -14.80 -15.34
C GLY A 2 -6.69 -15.62 -14.08
N PHE A 3 -6.52 -15.05 -12.89
CA PHE A 3 -6.96 -15.67 -11.66
C PHE A 3 -8.47 -15.37 -11.45
N ASN A 4 -9.20 -16.32 -10.87
CA ASN A 4 -10.58 -16.12 -10.48
C ASN A 4 -10.65 -15.69 -9.01
N LEU A 5 -11.31 -14.56 -8.72
CA LEU A 5 -11.48 -14.06 -7.36
C LEU A 5 -12.30 -15.02 -6.48
N ASP A 6 -13.18 -15.84 -7.08
CA ASP A 6 -13.98 -16.80 -6.33
C ASP A 6 -13.15 -17.97 -5.77
N ASP A 7 -11.93 -18.16 -6.28
CA ASP A 7 -11.00 -19.14 -5.74
C ASP A 7 -10.38 -18.69 -4.40
N TYR A 8 -10.55 -17.43 -3.99
CA TYR A 8 -9.97 -16.85 -2.79
C TYR A 8 -11.02 -16.59 -1.73
N GLU A 9 -10.77 -17.10 -0.53
CA GLU A 9 -11.68 -16.95 0.59
C GLU A 9 -11.60 -15.53 1.19
N PRO A 10 -12.75 -14.87 1.47
CA PRO A 10 -12.79 -13.58 2.16
C PRO A 10 -12.19 -13.64 3.56
N VAL A 11 -11.61 -12.53 4.02
CA VAL A 11 -11.06 -12.41 5.40
C VAL A 11 -12.17 -12.65 6.44
N ALA A 12 -13.37 -12.14 6.22
CA ALA A 12 -14.51 -12.33 7.13
C ALA A 12 -14.85 -13.82 7.33
N THR A 13 -14.80 -14.62 6.25
CA THR A 13 -15.05 -16.07 6.32
C THR A 13 -13.95 -16.78 7.12
N ARG A 14 -12.67 -16.44 6.87
CA ARG A 14 -11.53 -16.98 7.64
C ARG A 14 -11.65 -16.65 9.12
N LEU A 15 -12.00 -15.40 9.44
CA LEU A 15 -12.21 -14.94 10.80
C LEU A 15 -13.33 -15.71 11.49
N SER A 16 -14.49 -15.86 10.84
CA SER A 16 -15.62 -16.61 11.40
C SER A 16 -15.26 -18.07 11.68
N ARG A 17 -14.51 -18.72 10.77
CA ARG A 17 -14.06 -20.10 10.96
C ARG A 17 -13.09 -20.23 12.14
N TRP A 18 -12.12 -19.31 12.23
CA TRP A 18 -11.19 -19.28 13.34
C TRP A 18 -11.91 -19.09 14.68
N LEU A 19 -12.82 -18.12 14.77
CA LEU A 19 -13.61 -17.88 16.00
C LEU A 19 -14.47 -19.09 16.39
N ALA A 20 -15.06 -19.78 15.41
CA ALA A 20 -15.85 -21.00 15.67
C ALA A 20 -14.98 -22.13 16.19
N ASP A 21 -13.76 -22.31 15.64
CA ASP A 21 -12.81 -23.35 16.10
C ASP A 21 -12.31 -23.06 17.51
N VAL A 22 -11.94 -21.79 17.80
CA VAL A 22 -11.52 -21.37 19.15
C VAL A 22 -12.64 -21.58 20.15
N GLY A 23 -13.89 -21.19 19.81
CA GLY A 23 -15.06 -21.41 20.66
C GLY A 23 -15.37 -22.88 20.92
N ALA A 24 -15.17 -23.75 19.91
CA ALA A 24 -15.33 -25.19 20.07
C ALA A 24 -14.32 -25.83 21.06
N ARG A 25 -13.20 -25.13 21.29
CA ARG A 25 -12.19 -25.51 22.31
C ARG A 25 -12.41 -24.81 23.65
N GLU A 26 -13.56 -24.18 23.84
CA GLU A 26 -13.94 -23.42 25.05
C GLU A 26 -12.99 -22.25 25.38
N ALA A 27 -12.25 -21.76 24.37
CA ALA A 27 -11.38 -20.60 24.47
C ALA A 27 -12.05 -19.34 23.85
N THR A 28 -11.53 -18.19 24.19
CA THR A 28 -12.02 -16.91 23.65
C THR A 28 -11.07 -16.37 22.56
N GLY A 29 -11.57 -16.30 21.32
CA GLY A 29 -10.83 -15.66 20.22
C GLY A 29 -11.00 -14.14 20.24
N ARG A 30 -9.89 -13.41 20.12
CA ARG A 30 -9.88 -11.95 20.10
C ARG A 30 -8.93 -11.43 19.02
N VAL A 31 -9.40 -10.45 18.25
CA VAL A 31 -8.58 -9.69 17.30
C VAL A 31 -8.40 -8.28 17.81
N ILE A 32 -7.18 -7.80 17.84
CA ILE A 32 -6.84 -6.41 18.13
C ILE A 32 -6.12 -5.84 16.91
N THR A 33 -6.62 -4.72 16.39
CA THR A 33 -5.99 -3.96 15.32
C THR A 33 -5.47 -2.65 15.86
N GLU A 34 -4.33 -2.21 15.33
CA GLU A 34 -3.65 -1.00 15.73
C GLU A 34 -3.11 -0.29 14.47
N MET A 35 -3.47 0.97 14.29
CA MET A 35 -2.83 1.82 13.30
C MET A 35 -1.50 2.29 13.88
N THR A 36 -0.40 1.70 13.41
CA THR A 36 0.94 1.95 13.96
C THR A 36 1.61 3.15 13.33
N HIS A 37 1.32 3.42 12.05
CA HIS A 37 1.84 4.55 11.30
C HIS A 37 0.77 5.09 10.36
N HIS A 38 0.81 6.39 10.13
CA HIS A 38 -0.02 7.05 9.13
C HIS A 38 0.65 8.34 8.64
N GLY A 39 0.28 8.76 7.44
CA GLY A 39 0.69 10.01 6.81
C GLY A 39 -0.36 10.45 5.80
N ASP A 40 -0.06 11.48 5.02
CA ASP A 40 -0.97 11.98 3.99
C ASP A 40 -1.21 10.90 2.93
N GLY A 41 -2.40 10.26 3.01
CA GLY A 41 -2.83 9.25 2.06
C GLY A 41 -2.13 7.89 2.21
N TRP A 42 -1.58 7.52 3.35
CA TRP A 42 -1.09 6.17 3.64
C TRP A 42 -1.24 5.79 5.11
N CYS A 43 -1.34 4.50 5.38
CA CYS A 43 -1.41 3.96 6.73
C CYS A 43 -0.79 2.57 6.81
N VAL A 44 -0.37 2.21 8.03
CA VAL A 44 0.11 0.88 8.39
C VAL A 44 -0.69 0.37 9.56
N PHE A 45 -1.25 -0.83 9.40
CA PHE A 45 -1.96 -1.55 10.45
C PHE A 45 -1.21 -2.79 10.87
N LYS A 46 -1.26 -3.06 12.17
CA LYS A 46 -0.91 -4.32 12.80
C LYS A 46 -2.18 -4.99 13.31
N ALA A 47 -2.39 -6.24 12.99
CA ALA A 47 -3.40 -7.09 13.61
C ALA A 47 -2.72 -8.12 14.51
N SER A 48 -3.31 -8.39 15.67
CA SER A 48 -2.87 -9.39 16.65
C SER A 48 -4.02 -10.32 16.96
N LEU A 49 -3.82 -11.62 16.82
CA LEU A 49 -4.78 -12.66 17.18
C LEU A 49 -4.42 -13.26 18.53
N PHE A 50 -5.40 -13.38 19.39
CA PHE A 50 -5.26 -13.96 20.73
C PHE A 50 -6.24 -15.11 20.90
N GLU A 51 -5.82 -16.16 21.57
CA GLU A 51 -6.65 -17.16 22.21
C GLU A 51 -6.52 -16.94 23.72
N ASP A 52 -7.61 -16.58 24.36
CA ASP A 52 -7.61 -16.06 25.72
C ASP A 52 -6.62 -14.88 25.85
N ASP A 53 -5.60 -15.01 26.67
CA ASP A 53 -4.55 -13.99 26.82
C ASP A 53 -3.26 -14.30 26.05
N THR A 54 -3.24 -15.41 25.28
CA THR A 54 -2.07 -15.82 24.52
C THR A 54 -2.06 -15.22 23.11
N LEU A 55 -0.99 -14.52 22.76
CA LEU A 55 -0.78 -14.04 21.37
C LEU A 55 -0.45 -15.21 20.47
N ILE A 56 -1.30 -15.48 19.48
CA ILE A 56 -1.15 -16.58 18.53
C ILE A 56 -0.38 -16.14 17.29
N SER A 57 -0.71 -14.98 16.73
CA SER A 57 -0.05 -14.47 15.53
C SER A 57 -0.22 -12.97 15.37
N THR A 58 0.57 -12.40 14.48
CA THR A 58 0.45 -11.02 14.03
C THR A 58 0.46 -10.95 12.51
N GLY A 59 -0.19 -9.91 11.97
CA GLY A 59 -0.16 -9.55 10.56
C GLY A 59 0.03 -8.06 10.40
N TRP A 60 0.74 -7.65 9.35
CA TRP A 60 1.00 -6.26 9.04
C TRP A 60 0.55 -5.96 7.62
N ALA A 61 0.00 -4.78 7.41
CA ALA A 61 -0.34 -4.29 6.09
C ALA A 61 -0.04 -2.80 5.98
N GLU A 62 0.29 -2.37 4.78
CA GLU A 62 0.44 -0.97 4.38
C GLU A 62 -0.44 -0.71 3.18
N GLU A 63 -1.16 0.40 3.19
CA GLU A 63 -2.00 0.85 2.07
C GLU A 63 -1.79 2.33 1.81
N HIS A 64 -1.90 2.66 0.52
CA HIS A 64 -1.86 4.03 0.06
C HIS A 64 -3.21 4.41 -0.55
N ALA A 65 -3.68 5.63 -0.25
CA ALA A 65 -4.81 6.22 -0.96
C ALA A 65 -4.49 6.30 -2.46
N SER A 66 -5.47 6.06 -3.29
CA SER A 66 -5.32 6.11 -4.75
C SER A 66 -6.43 6.96 -5.36
N GLN A 67 -6.20 7.47 -6.57
CA GLN A 67 -7.23 8.25 -7.26
C GLN A 67 -8.38 7.40 -7.82
N ARG A 68 -8.22 6.07 -7.87
CA ARG A 68 -9.19 5.12 -8.43
C ARG A 68 -9.19 3.82 -7.63
N GLY A 69 -10.31 3.08 -7.75
CA GLY A 69 -10.47 1.79 -7.10
C GLY A 69 -10.83 1.92 -5.62
N VAL A 70 -10.73 0.83 -4.89
CA VAL A 70 -11.21 0.70 -3.50
C VAL A 70 -10.48 1.65 -2.56
N ASN A 71 -9.18 1.89 -2.79
CA ASN A 71 -8.36 2.77 -1.95
C ASN A 71 -8.58 4.27 -2.20
N SER A 72 -9.50 4.65 -3.08
CA SER A 72 -9.87 6.07 -3.25
C SER A 72 -10.69 6.62 -2.09
N THR A 73 -11.43 5.74 -1.39
CA THR A 73 -12.34 6.12 -0.30
C THR A 73 -12.13 5.29 0.98
N SER A 74 -11.49 4.12 0.89
CA SER A 74 -11.46 3.12 1.96
C SER A 74 -10.08 2.49 2.17
N HIS A 75 -8.99 3.27 1.99
CA HIS A 75 -7.64 2.73 2.16
C HIS A 75 -7.35 2.32 3.62
N VAL A 76 -7.94 2.98 4.60
CA VAL A 76 -7.78 2.67 6.03
C VAL A 76 -8.43 1.33 6.35
N GLU A 77 -9.69 1.14 5.99
CA GLU A 77 -10.44 -0.10 6.22
C GLU A 77 -9.84 -1.29 5.44
N ASN A 78 -9.33 -1.01 4.24
CA ASN A 78 -8.65 -2.03 3.44
C ASN A 78 -7.31 -2.43 4.06
N CYS A 79 -6.58 -1.49 4.65
CA CYS A 79 -5.33 -1.74 5.35
C CYS A 79 -5.58 -2.63 6.57
N GLU A 80 -6.57 -2.28 7.40
CA GLU A 80 -6.97 -3.05 8.57
C GLU A 80 -7.38 -4.48 8.19
N THR A 81 -8.28 -4.62 7.20
CA THR A 81 -8.73 -5.93 6.71
C THR A 81 -7.56 -6.78 6.21
N SER A 82 -6.61 -6.18 5.49
CA SER A 82 -5.41 -6.88 5.02
C SER A 82 -4.51 -7.34 6.16
N ALA A 83 -4.34 -6.52 7.20
CA ALA A 83 -3.57 -6.90 8.39
C ALA A 83 -4.20 -8.11 9.11
N VAL A 84 -5.53 -8.10 9.29
CA VAL A 84 -6.28 -9.23 9.86
C VAL A 84 -6.14 -10.50 9.00
N GLY A 85 -6.30 -10.38 7.70
CA GLY A 85 -6.15 -11.50 6.77
C GLY A 85 -4.77 -12.14 6.83
N ARG A 86 -3.71 -11.35 6.99
CA ARG A 86 -2.33 -11.83 7.15
C ARG A 86 -2.10 -12.50 8.51
N ALA A 87 -2.66 -11.94 9.59
CA ALA A 87 -2.59 -12.54 10.91
C ALA A 87 -3.27 -13.93 10.91
N LEU A 88 -4.47 -14.04 10.32
CA LEU A 88 -5.17 -15.31 10.16
C LEU A 88 -4.35 -16.32 9.34
N ALA A 89 -3.78 -15.88 8.21
CA ALA A 89 -2.94 -16.75 7.38
C ALA A 89 -1.68 -17.24 8.10
N ASN A 90 -1.07 -16.40 8.94
CA ASN A 90 0.08 -16.76 9.77
C ASN A 90 -0.29 -17.76 10.88
N ALA A 91 -1.54 -17.71 11.39
CA ALA A 91 -2.09 -18.68 12.34
C ALA A 91 -2.57 -19.99 11.69
N GLY A 92 -2.38 -20.16 10.36
CA GLY A 92 -2.81 -21.37 9.64
C GLY A 92 -4.17 -21.25 8.94
N TRP A 93 -4.86 -20.13 9.07
CA TRP A 93 -6.18 -19.88 8.47
C TRP A 93 -6.06 -19.13 7.13
N ALA A 94 -5.29 -19.71 6.21
CA ALA A 94 -4.97 -19.11 4.92
C ALA A 94 -6.03 -19.31 3.83
N GLY A 95 -7.18 -19.87 4.16
CA GLY A 95 -8.23 -20.26 3.22
C GLY A 95 -8.26 -21.78 3.01
N SER A 96 -9.20 -22.25 2.19
CA SER A 96 -9.40 -23.69 1.92
C SER A 96 -8.27 -24.32 1.10
N ASP A 97 -7.51 -23.52 0.35
CA ASP A 97 -6.35 -23.95 -0.43
C ASP A 97 -5.07 -23.36 0.18
N PRO A 98 -4.19 -24.18 0.80
CA PRO A 98 -2.94 -23.69 1.41
C PRO A 98 -1.99 -23.01 0.41
N ALA A 99 -2.11 -23.29 -0.89
CA ALA A 99 -1.33 -22.64 -1.94
C ALA A 99 -1.82 -21.19 -2.21
N LYS A 100 -3.04 -20.87 -1.81
CA LYS A 100 -3.70 -19.56 -2.01
C LYS A 100 -3.77 -18.77 -0.70
N ARG A 101 -2.61 -18.45 -0.12
CA ARG A 101 -2.53 -17.71 1.16
C ARG A 101 -3.12 -16.30 1.11
N ALA A 102 -3.10 -15.65 -0.06
CA ALA A 102 -3.71 -14.35 -0.24
C ALA A 102 -5.23 -14.40 0.02
N SER A 103 -5.80 -13.34 0.58
CA SER A 103 -7.24 -13.20 0.72
C SER A 103 -7.89 -12.72 -0.59
N ARG A 104 -9.21 -12.84 -0.69
CA ARG A 104 -9.96 -12.30 -1.83
C ARG A 104 -9.74 -10.79 -1.97
N GLU A 105 -9.65 -10.07 -0.87
CA GLU A 105 -9.41 -8.63 -0.80
C GLU A 105 -8.02 -8.27 -1.36
N GLU A 106 -6.98 -9.02 -0.99
CA GLU A 106 -5.62 -8.84 -1.52
C GLU A 106 -5.56 -9.12 -3.02
N MET A 107 -6.23 -10.17 -3.49
CA MET A 107 -6.28 -10.51 -4.92
C MET A 107 -7.07 -9.49 -5.74
N ARG A 108 -8.14 -8.90 -5.17
CA ARG A 108 -8.88 -7.82 -5.82
C ARG A 108 -8.02 -6.58 -6.02
N LYS A 109 -7.15 -6.24 -5.07
CA LYS A 109 -6.17 -5.15 -5.21
C LYS A 109 -5.16 -5.43 -6.31
N ALA A 110 -4.65 -6.65 -6.38
CA ALA A 110 -3.70 -7.06 -7.41
C ALA A 110 -4.30 -6.99 -8.84
N SER A 111 -5.61 -7.24 -9.00
CA SER A 111 -6.30 -7.17 -10.29
C SER A 111 -6.61 -5.76 -10.77
N GLY A 112 -6.72 -4.80 -9.85
CA GLY A 112 -7.04 -3.39 -10.16
C GLY A 112 -5.85 -2.54 -10.59
N THR A 113 -4.63 -3.06 -10.55
CA THR A 113 -3.43 -2.35 -10.98
C THR A 113 -3.02 -2.85 -12.37
N PRO A 114 -3.11 -2.03 -13.44
CA PRO A 114 -2.49 -2.37 -14.71
C PRO A 114 -0.96 -2.38 -14.49
N ARG A 115 -0.39 -3.55 -14.30
CA ARG A 115 1.06 -3.70 -14.43
C ARG A 115 1.40 -3.51 -15.91
N SER A 116 2.10 -2.43 -16.23
CA SER A 116 2.87 -2.36 -17.47
C SER A 116 3.79 -3.59 -17.52
N PRO A 117 3.85 -4.31 -18.65
CA PRO A 117 4.82 -5.38 -18.81
C PRO A 117 6.20 -4.75 -18.89
N GLN A 118 6.89 -4.67 -17.79
CA GLN A 118 8.31 -4.39 -17.77
C GLN A 118 9.00 -5.72 -17.51
N GLU A 119 9.62 -6.20 -18.59
CA GLU A 119 10.44 -7.39 -18.67
C GLU A 119 11.39 -7.49 -17.48
N ARG A 120 11.39 -8.66 -16.84
CA ARG A 120 12.42 -9.01 -15.87
C ARG A 120 13.62 -9.56 -16.63
N PRO A 121 14.80 -8.99 -16.48
CA PRO A 121 16.02 -9.71 -16.77
C PRO A 121 16.31 -10.69 -15.62
N ASP A 122 16.75 -11.84 -16.02
CA ASP A 122 17.09 -13.05 -15.29
C ASP A 122 18.03 -12.83 -14.09
N SER A 123 17.75 -13.62 -13.07
CA SER A 123 18.55 -13.99 -11.90
C SER A 123 19.97 -13.44 -11.76
N GLN A 124 20.19 -12.63 -10.73
CA GLN A 124 21.40 -12.69 -9.91
C GLN A 124 21.10 -12.21 -8.47
N ILE A 125 21.24 -13.14 -7.54
CA ILE A 125 21.32 -12.88 -6.10
C ILE A 125 22.48 -11.93 -5.86
N ARG A 126 22.18 -10.69 -5.47
CA ARG A 126 23.16 -9.76 -4.89
C ARG A 126 22.68 -9.34 -3.51
N THR A 127 23.34 -9.90 -2.52
CA THR A 127 23.47 -9.29 -1.19
C THR A 127 24.09 -7.91 -1.36
N THR A 128 23.36 -6.85 -1.04
CA THR A 128 23.96 -5.54 -0.85
C THR A 128 23.16 -4.67 0.11
N ALA A 129 23.87 -4.06 0.93
CA ALA A 129 23.76 -2.95 1.86
C ALA A 129 22.77 -1.79 1.51
N PRO A 130 22.53 -0.87 2.45
CA PRO A 130 21.38 0.02 2.50
C PRO A 130 21.33 1.00 1.33
N ASN A 131 20.12 1.14 0.79
CA ASN A 131 19.80 2.02 -0.32
C ASN A 131 20.05 3.48 0.07
N SER A 132 21.17 4.02 -0.41
CA SER A 132 21.37 5.45 -0.49
C SER A 132 20.37 5.98 -1.55
N SER A 133 19.39 6.75 -1.11
CA SER A 133 18.54 7.55 -1.97
C SER A 133 19.42 8.44 -2.85
N GLY A 134 19.66 8.01 -4.09
CA GLY A 134 20.30 8.84 -5.10
C GLY A 134 19.46 10.09 -5.31
N ARG A 135 19.91 11.23 -4.77
CA ARG A 135 19.40 12.56 -5.09
C ARG A 135 19.43 12.68 -6.61
N ARG A 136 18.27 12.87 -7.23
CA ARG A 136 18.22 13.21 -8.66
C ARG A 136 18.63 14.66 -8.76
N ASP A 137 19.80 14.90 -9.33
CA ASP A 137 20.33 16.27 -9.47
C ASP A 137 19.57 17.08 -10.52
N THR A 138 18.85 16.42 -11.45
CA THR A 138 18.10 17.08 -12.54
C THR A 138 16.60 16.75 -12.49
N PRO A 139 15.71 17.72 -12.82
CA PRO A 139 14.26 17.50 -12.88
C PRO A 139 13.90 16.51 -13.99
N THR A 140 12.81 15.76 -13.77
CA THR A 140 12.25 14.89 -14.81
C THR A 140 11.50 15.73 -15.86
N GLU A 141 11.39 15.21 -17.08
CA GLU A 141 10.67 15.86 -18.19
C GLU A 141 9.22 16.21 -17.81
N LYS A 142 8.55 15.31 -17.05
CA LYS A 142 7.20 15.55 -16.52
C LYS A 142 7.15 16.70 -15.51
N MET A 143 8.17 16.82 -14.67
CA MET A 143 8.26 17.88 -13.68
C MET A 143 8.49 19.23 -14.35
N LEU A 144 9.34 19.30 -15.37
CA LEU A 144 9.56 20.50 -16.18
C LEU A 144 8.29 20.92 -16.93
N ALA A 145 7.58 19.98 -17.55
CA ALA A 145 6.33 20.26 -18.24
C ALA A 145 5.28 20.85 -17.29
N PHE A 146 5.15 20.30 -16.08
CA PHE A 146 4.25 20.79 -15.06
C PHE A 146 4.67 22.18 -14.55
N TYR A 147 5.94 22.41 -14.30
CA TYR A 147 6.48 23.70 -13.93
C TYR A 147 6.17 24.79 -14.98
N HIS A 148 6.44 24.50 -16.25
CA HIS A 148 6.14 25.44 -17.34
C HIS A 148 4.64 25.72 -17.49
N GLN A 149 3.79 24.71 -17.22
CA GLN A 149 2.33 24.91 -17.21
C GLN A 149 1.89 25.87 -16.11
N LEU A 150 2.47 25.74 -14.90
CA LEU A 150 2.20 26.67 -13.79
C LEU A 150 2.69 28.09 -14.10
N CYS A 151 3.90 28.23 -14.63
CA CYS A 151 4.43 29.53 -15.04
C CYS A 151 3.50 30.22 -16.05
N LYS A 152 3.04 29.49 -17.07
CA LYS A 152 2.10 29.99 -18.07
C LYS A 152 0.76 30.40 -17.45
N ARG A 153 0.24 29.62 -16.48
CA ARG A 153 -1.00 29.90 -15.77
C ARG A 153 -0.92 31.20 -14.97
N HIS A 154 0.20 31.45 -14.32
CA HIS A 154 0.43 32.63 -13.49
C HIS A 154 1.06 33.82 -14.26
N LYS A 155 1.32 33.65 -15.56
CA LYS A 155 1.97 34.68 -16.41
C LYS A 155 3.34 35.10 -15.89
N ILE A 156 4.11 34.12 -15.35
CA ILE A 156 5.45 34.30 -14.81
C ILE A 156 6.44 33.65 -15.79
N GLU A 157 7.56 34.32 -16.06
CA GLU A 157 8.63 33.71 -16.86
C GLU A 157 9.31 32.57 -16.12
N PRO A 158 9.55 31.43 -16.78
CA PRO A 158 10.26 30.31 -16.15
C PRO A 158 11.69 30.69 -15.77
N ASN A 159 12.10 30.32 -14.56
CA ASN A 159 13.49 30.44 -14.13
C ASN A 159 14.35 29.42 -14.89
N PRO A 160 15.34 29.85 -15.70
CA PRO A 160 16.16 28.92 -16.49
C PRO A 160 16.99 27.96 -15.62
N GLU A 161 17.39 28.35 -14.43
CA GLU A 161 18.17 27.53 -13.51
C GLU A 161 17.34 26.37 -12.94
N ALA A 162 16.01 26.52 -12.86
CA ALA A 162 15.12 25.47 -12.40
C ALA A 162 15.12 24.24 -13.35
N SER A 163 15.48 24.44 -14.62
CA SER A 163 15.60 23.33 -15.59
C SER A 163 16.83 22.43 -15.34
N GLY A 164 17.84 22.93 -14.64
CA GLY A 164 19.06 22.20 -14.33
C GLY A 164 19.12 21.61 -12.92
N SER A 165 18.22 21.98 -12.02
CA SER A 165 18.24 21.58 -10.61
C SER A 165 16.89 21.04 -10.16
N PHE A 166 16.88 19.79 -9.67
CA PHE A 166 15.67 19.15 -9.15
C PHE A 166 15.07 19.91 -7.96
N ASP A 167 15.92 20.31 -7.00
CA ASP A 167 15.48 21.00 -5.78
C ASP A 167 14.92 22.40 -6.10
N LEU A 168 15.55 23.10 -7.02
CA LEU A 168 15.10 24.43 -7.43
C LEU A 168 13.77 24.35 -8.23
N CYS A 169 13.65 23.39 -9.14
CA CYS A 169 12.41 23.17 -9.88
C CYS A 169 11.25 22.82 -8.94
N ARG A 170 11.49 22.00 -7.92
CA ARG A 170 10.50 21.64 -6.92
C ARG A 170 10.07 22.84 -6.09
N SER A 171 11.01 23.63 -5.60
CA SER A 171 10.71 24.81 -4.80
C SER A 171 9.92 25.90 -5.58
N GLU A 172 10.20 26.06 -6.87
CA GLU A 172 9.42 26.94 -7.76
C GLU A 172 7.99 26.41 -8.00
N ILE A 173 7.82 25.10 -8.16
CA ILE A 173 6.50 24.49 -8.28
C ILE A 173 5.67 24.74 -7.01
N ASP A 174 6.24 24.49 -5.84
CA ASP A 174 5.57 24.70 -4.56
C ASP A 174 5.14 26.17 -4.39
N ARG A 175 6.04 27.13 -4.69
CA ARG A 175 5.76 28.57 -4.68
C ARG A 175 4.60 28.95 -5.59
N LEU A 176 4.56 28.41 -6.83
CA LEU A 176 3.50 28.71 -7.79
C LEU A 176 2.16 28.06 -7.44
N GLN A 177 2.18 26.93 -6.76
CA GLN A 177 0.96 26.29 -6.23
C GLN A 177 0.37 27.09 -5.07
N ASP A 178 1.19 27.66 -4.19
CA ASP A 178 0.72 28.50 -3.08
C ASP A 178 0.08 29.78 -3.58
N LEU A 179 0.59 30.37 -4.68
CA LEU A 179 -0.07 31.50 -5.36
C LEU A 179 -1.45 31.15 -5.94
N SER A 180 -1.72 29.87 -6.17
CA SER A 180 -3.04 29.40 -6.65
C SER A 180 -4.07 29.23 -5.53
N ARG A 181 -3.62 29.24 -4.26
CA ARG A 181 -4.45 29.03 -3.07
C ARG A 181 -4.78 30.34 -2.35
N ALA A 182 -4.09 31.42 -2.69
CA ALA A 182 -4.32 32.77 -2.17
C ALA A 182 -5.29 33.55 -3.03
#